data_a58eb09b9d8593bc7207c7365b803df1
#
_entry.id   a58eb09b9d8593bc7207c7365b803df1
#
_cell.length_a   1.000
_cell.length_b   1.000
_cell.length_c   1.000
_cell.angle_alpha   90.00
_cell.angle_beta   90.00
_cell.angle_gamma   90.00
#
_symmetry.space_group_name_H-M   'P 1'
#
loop_
_entity.id
_entity.type
_entity.pdbx_description
1 polymer ?
#
loop_
_entity_poly.entity_id
_entity_poly.type
_entity_poly.pdbx_seq_one_letter_code
_entity_poly.pdbx_strand_id
1 'polypeptide(L)'
;PHEDGICLYILEYANDFRASSWDDVWAGPAREGAEKDLGIRWRVEGTEGLARGTIGWPDYPSGSPSTLDFTTIKQPGYWFQPRWPEMWFPDAFAGTMAQLLRAVEDGTEPEISGRDNLKTMALVDATYLSAKEHRAVALSELLV
;
A
#
# COMPACT_ATOMS: atom_id res chain seq x y z
N PRO A 1 20.18 5.62 11.72
CA PRO A 1 20.66 5.66 10.35
C PRO A 1 19.77 4.76 9.53
N HIS A 2 19.20 5.31 8.49
CA HIS A 2 18.34 4.55 7.58
C HIS A 2 19.23 3.87 6.54
N GLU A 3 19.81 2.76 6.91
CA GLU A 3 20.60 1.94 5.98
C GLU A 3 19.70 1.23 4.97
N ASP A 4 18.37 1.16 5.27
CA ASP A 4 17.38 0.37 4.54
C ASP A 4 16.36 1.26 3.80
N GLY A 5 16.81 2.37 3.23
CA GLY A 5 15.96 3.29 2.47
C GLY A 5 15.48 2.76 1.12
N ILE A 6 15.95 1.60 0.68
CA ILE A 6 15.56 0.95 -0.56
C ILE A 6 15.19 -0.50 -0.25
N CYS A 7 14.00 -0.91 -0.59
CA CYS A 7 13.60 -2.30 -0.46
C CYS A 7 12.76 -2.76 -1.66
N LEU A 8 12.96 -4.01 -2.03
CA LEU A 8 12.11 -4.76 -2.96
C LEU A 8 11.79 -6.08 -2.30
N TYR A 9 10.51 -6.36 -2.13
CA TYR A 9 10.08 -7.65 -1.60
C TYR A 9 8.90 -8.22 -2.39
N ILE A 10 8.79 -9.53 -2.36
CA ILE A 10 7.72 -10.30 -2.98
C ILE A 10 7.02 -11.08 -1.88
N LEU A 11 5.69 -10.98 -1.87
CA LEU A 11 4.82 -11.72 -0.99
C LEU A 11 4.13 -12.82 -1.79
N GLU A 12 4.22 -14.04 -1.29
CA GLU A 12 3.47 -15.18 -1.82
C GLU A 12 2.36 -15.54 -0.84
N TYR A 13 1.15 -15.59 -1.34
CA TYR A 13 -0.03 -15.97 -0.57
C TYR A 13 -0.48 -17.39 -0.95
N ALA A 14 -1.31 -17.99 -0.13
CA ALA A 14 -2.07 -19.14 -0.56
C ALA A 14 -2.87 -18.81 -1.84
N ASN A 15 -3.15 -19.79 -2.67
CA ASN A 15 -3.91 -19.64 -3.93
C ASN A 15 -3.17 -18.89 -5.07
N ASP A 16 -1.86 -19.00 -5.12
CA ASP A 16 -1.01 -18.43 -6.18
C ASP A 16 -1.10 -16.90 -6.34
N PHE A 17 -1.69 -16.20 -5.39
CA PHE A 17 -1.66 -14.75 -5.38
C PHE A 17 -0.27 -14.26 -4.98
N ARG A 18 0.24 -13.26 -5.69
CA ARG A 18 1.52 -12.62 -5.41
C ARG A 18 1.37 -11.11 -5.37
N ALA A 19 2.13 -10.49 -4.48
CA ALA A 19 2.30 -9.05 -4.45
C ALA A 19 3.79 -8.72 -4.43
N SER A 20 4.16 -7.60 -5.01
CA SER A 20 5.50 -7.03 -4.90
C SER A 20 5.39 -5.57 -4.47
N SER A 21 6.31 -5.14 -3.65
CA SER A 21 6.47 -3.74 -3.30
C SER A 21 7.91 -3.32 -3.56
N TRP A 22 8.05 -2.18 -4.18
CA TRP A 22 9.33 -1.49 -4.32
C TRP A 22 9.21 -0.13 -3.65
N ASP A 23 10.10 0.12 -2.74
CA ASP A 23 10.16 1.35 -1.96
C ASP A 23 11.58 1.91 -2.06
N ASP A 24 11.70 3.18 -2.43
CA ASP A 24 12.98 3.87 -2.57
C ASP A 24 12.84 5.30 -2.04
N VAL A 25 13.28 5.48 -0.81
CA VAL A 25 13.26 6.80 -0.16
C VAL A 25 14.57 7.58 -0.36
N TRP A 26 15.59 6.95 -0.95
CA TRP A 26 16.92 7.56 -1.12
C TRP A 26 17.17 8.12 -2.51
N ALA A 27 16.67 7.48 -3.53
CA ALA A 27 16.89 7.80 -4.93
C ALA A 27 15.61 8.20 -5.63
N GLY A 28 14.78 9.00 -4.96
CA GLY A 28 13.50 9.41 -5.52
C GLY A 28 13.66 10.40 -6.68
N PRO A 29 12.66 10.47 -7.55
CA PRO A 29 12.63 11.37 -8.71
C PRO A 29 12.88 12.85 -8.38
N ALA A 30 12.60 13.28 -7.16
CA ALA A 30 12.88 14.64 -6.70
C ALA A 30 14.37 15.01 -6.75
N ARG A 31 15.26 14.05 -6.55
CA ARG A 31 16.71 14.26 -6.67
C ARG A 31 17.17 14.48 -8.10
N GLU A 32 16.44 13.91 -9.03
CA GLU A 32 16.73 13.96 -10.46
C GLU A 32 15.97 15.07 -11.18
N GLY A 33 15.20 15.88 -10.43
CA GLY A 33 14.37 16.94 -10.99
C GLY A 33 13.05 16.44 -11.59
N ALA A 34 12.69 15.19 -11.37
CA ALA A 34 11.43 14.60 -11.84
C ALA A 34 10.33 14.70 -10.79
N GLU A 35 10.12 15.88 -10.23
CA GLU A 35 9.20 16.15 -9.12
C GLU A 35 7.77 15.67 -9.36
N LYS A 36 7.34 15.66 -10.62
CA LYS A 36 5.99 15.21 -11.00
C LYS A 36 5.80 13.69 -10.92
N ASP A 37 6.86 12.94 -10.77
CA ASP A 37 6.84 11.50 -10.73
C ASP A 37 6.88 10.94 -9.30
N LEU A 38 6.82 11.81 -8.31
CA LEU A 38 6.69 11.43 -6.91
C LEU A 38 5.28 10.94 -6.62
N GLY A 39 5.19 9.88 -5.86
CA GLY A 39 3.93 9.33 -5.41
C GLY A 39 3.96 7.80 -5.33
N ILE A 40 2.98 7.29 -4.63
CA ILE A 40 2.79 5.85 -4.50
C ILE A 40 1.94 5.40 -5.69
N ARG A 41 2.45 4.45 -6.47
CA ARG A 41 1.71 3.80 -7.56
C ARG A 41 1.36 2.39 -7.15
N TRP A 42 0.18 1.96 -7.53
CA TRP A 42 -0.29 0.62 -7.27
C TRP A 42 -0.99 0.03 -8.49
N ARG A 43 -0.98 -1.29 -8.57
CA ARG A 43 -1.68 -2.06 -9.59
C ARG A 43 -2.15 -3.38 -9.00
N VAL A 44 -3.38 -3.74 -9.28
CA VAL A 44 -3.98 -5.02 -8.92
C VAL A 44 -4.54 -5.65 -10.19
N GLU A 45 -4.19 -6.89 -10.43
CA GLU A 45 -4.70 -7.69 -11.54
C GLU A 45 -5.38 -8.94 -11.00
N GLY A 46 -6.54 -9.21 -11.51
CA GLY A 46 -7.32 -10.40 -11.19
C GLY A 46 -7.93 -11.02 -12.44
N THR A 47 -8.55 -12.16 -12.26
CA THR A 47 -9.20 -12.90 -13.36
C THR A 47 -10.39 -12.17 -13.98
N GLU A 48 -10.98 -11.22 -13.26
CA GLU A 48 -12.16 -10.48 -13.70
C GLU A 48 -11.88 -9.03 -14.06
N GLY A 49 -10.66 -8.55 -13.93
CA GLY A 49 -10.32 -7.18 -14.24
C GLY A 49 -8.97 -6.74 -13.74
N LEU A 50 -8.71 -5.46 -13.96
CA LEU A 50 -7.49 -4.79 -13.56
C LEU A 50 -7.84 -3.42 -12.99
N ALA A 51 -7.18 -3.04 -11.91
CA ALA A 51 -7.21 -1.71 -11.34
C ALA A 51 -5.80 -1.17 -11.15
N ARG A 52 -5.63 0.12 -11.34
CA ARG A 52 -4.37 0.82 -11.09
C ARG A 52 -4.64 2.24 -10.64
N GLY A 53 -3.69 2.82 -9.95
CA GLY A 53 -3.84 4.20 -9.53
C GLY A 53 -2.61 4.75 -8.83
N THR A 54 -2.81 5.95 -8.31
CA THR A 54 -1.83 6.65 -7.49
C THR A 54 -2.44 7.00 -6.15
N ILE A 55 -1.62 7.01 -5.11
CA ILE A 55 -1.94 7.68 -3.86
C ILE A 55 -1.31 9.07 -3.95
N GLY A 56 -2.16 10.08 -4.02
CA GLY A 56 -1.74 11.45 -4.26
C GLY A 56 -1.15 12.12 -3.02
N TRP A 57 -0.33 13.10 -3.27
CA TRP A 57 0.34 13.91 -2.25
C TRP A 57 -0.15 15.35 -2.34
N PRO A 58 -0.47 16.05 -1.22
CA PRO A 58 -1.15 17.34 -1.33
C PRO A 58 -0.27 18.46 -1.90
N ASP A 59 0.90 18.71 -1.33
CA ASP A 59 1.64 19.94 -1.60
C ASP A 59 3.14 19.77 -1.84
N TYR A 60 3.70 18.59 -1.74
CA TYR A 60 5.14 18.41 -1.90
C TYR A 60 5.49 17.23 -2.79
N PRO A 61 6.40 17.45 -3.71
CA PRO A 61 6.98 18.72 -4.18
C PRO A 61 6.00 19.51 -5.05
N SER A 62 5.03 18.85 -5.64
CA SER A 62 3.89 19.43 -6.35
C SER A 62 2.69 18.51 -6.15
N GLY A 63 1.58 19.07 -5.74
CA GLY A 63 0.37 18.27 -5.49
C GLY A 63 0.08 17.29 -6.63
N SER A 64 -0.01 16.00 -6.30
CA SER A 64 -0.43 14.97 -7.25
C SER A 64 -1.76 14.34 -6.79
N PRO A 65 -2.73 14.19 -7.69
CA PRO A 65 -4.04 13.67 -7.32
C PRO A 65 -3.97 12.17 -7.01
N SER A 66 -4.86 11.71 -6.12
CA SER A 66 -5.20 10.31 -6.04
C SER A 66 -5.99 9.89 -7.28
N THR A 67 -5.64 8.79 -7.90
CA THR A 67 -6.30 8.30 -9.09
C THR A 67 -6.70 6.84 -8.94
N LEU A 68 -7.78 6.48 -9.62
CA LEU A 68 -8.21 5.11 -9.82
C LEU A 68 -8.66 4.95 -11.27
N ASP A 69 -8.04 4.03 -11.98
CA ASP A 69 -8.49 3.58 -13.28
C ASP A 69 -8.72 2.07 -13.20
N PHE A 70 -9.87 1.60 -13.64
CA PHE A 70 -10.12 0.16 -13.65
C PHE A 70 -10.92 -0.28 -14.87
N THR A 71 -10.76 -1.53 -15.24
CA THR A 71 -11.50 -2.21 -16.29
C THR A 71 -11.94 -3.58 -15.82
N THR A 72 -13.02 -4.10 -16.40
CA THR A 72 -13.55 -5.42 -16.05
C THR A 72 -13.89 -6.23 -17.28
N ILE A 73 -13.94 -7.55 -17.15
CA ILE A 73 -14.37 -8.45 -18.21
C ILE A 73 -15.85 -8.23 -18.63
N LYS A 74 -16.65 -7.59 -17.78
CA LYS A 74 -18.06 -7.26 -18.08
C LYS A 74 -18.21 -6.14 -19.09
N GLN A 75 -17.19 -5.28 -19.21
CA GLN A 75 -17.13 -4.20 -20.19
C GLN A 75 -15.73 -4.13 -20.83
N PRO A 76 -15.36 -5.09 -21.68
CA PRO A 76 -14.03 -5.16 -22.26
C PRO A 76 -13.67 -3.91 -23.06
N GLY A 77 -12.45 -3.40 -22.85
CA GLY A 77 -11.97 -2.22 -23.55
C GLY A 77 -12.43 -0.88 -22.97
N TYR A 78 -13.34 -0.89 -21.99
CA TYR A 78 -13.76 0.32 -21.32
C TYR A 78 -12.99 0.50 -20.01
N TRP A 79 -12.50 1.73 -19.76
CA TRP A 79 -11.83 2.12 -18.55
C TRP A 79 -12.68 3.09 -17.75
N PHE A 80 -13.03 2.70 -16.56
CA PHE A 80 -13.65 3.57 -15.57
C PHE A 80 -12.56 4.41 -14.91
N GLN A 81 -12.81 5.70 -14.77
CA GLN A 81 -11.83 6.66 -14.24
C GLN A 81 -12.49 7.60 -13.23
N PRO A 82 -12.96 7.08 -12.09
CA PRO A 82 -13.50 7.94 -11.05
C PRO A 82 -12.41 8.89 -10.54
N ARG A 83 -12.84 10.09 -10.20
CA ARG A 83 -11.97 11.14 -9.63
C ARG A 83 -12.73 11.81 -8.49
N TRP A 84 -12.00 12.22 -7.48
CA TRP A 84 -12.51 12.92 -6.30
C TRP A 84 -11.51 14.01 -5.89
N PRO A 85 -11.96 15.07 -5.22
CA PRO A 85 -11.09 16.19 -4.82
C PRO A 85 -10.24 15.87 -3.58
N GLU A 86 -10.64 14.87 -2.78
CA GLU A 86 -9.96 14.50 -1.57
C GLU A 86 -8.58 13.91 -1.86
N MET A 87 -7.65 14.16 -0.97
CA MET A 87 -6.27 13.71 -1.05
C MET A 87 -5.97 12.67 0.03
N TRP A 88 -4.96 11.84 -0.21
CA TRP A 88 -4.54 10.88 0.78
C TRP A 88 -4.21 11.55 2.13
N PHE A 89 -3.46 12.62 2.11
CA PHE A 89 -3.16 13.39 3.32
C PHE A 89 -3.79 14.79 3.22
N PRO A 90 -4.68 15.20 4.16
CA PRO A 90 -5.05 14.49 5.42
C PRO A 90 -6.32 13.64 5.33
N ASP A 91 -7.04 13.62 4.21
CA ASP A 91 -8.42 13.12 4.12
C ASP A 91 -8.55 11.63 4.42
N ALA A 92 -7.55 10.82 4.08
CA ALA A 92 -7.55 9.38 4.36
C ALA A 92 -7.60 9.04 5.86
N PHE A 93 -7.17 9.95 6.73
CA PHE A 93 -7.24 9.73 8.17
C PHE A 93 -8.66 9.80 8.73
N ALA A 94 -9.59 10.46 8.03
CA ALA A 94 -10.98 10.55 8.47
C ALA A 94 -11.62 9.16 8.60
N GLY A 95 -11.35 8.26 7.65
CA GLY A 95 -11.88 6.89 7.68
C GLY A 95 -11.36 6.07 8.86
N THR A 96 -10.06 6.11 9.10
CA THR A 96 -9.42 5.37 10.20
C THR A 96 -9.86 5.88 11.56
N MET A 97 -9.94 7.20 11.74
CA MET A 97 -10.42 7.81 12.98
C MET A 97 -11.91 7.50 13.22
N ALA A 98 -12.73 7.50 12.17
CA ALA A 98 -14.14 7.15 12.28
C ALA A 98 -14.34 5.67 12.71
N GLN A 99 -13.51 4.74 12.23
CA GLN A 99 -13.55 3.35 12.69
C GLN A 99 -13.22 3.23 14.17
N LEU A 100 -12.20 3.94 14.64
CA LEU A 100 -11.83 3.94 16.06
C LEU A 100 -12.97 4.50 16.93
N LEU A 101 -13.55 5.63 16.53
CA LEU A 101 -14.67 6.23 17.27
C LEU A 101 -15.87 5.28 17.35
N ARG A 102 -16.27 4.67 16.24
CA ARG A 102 -17.35 3.67 16.21
C ARG A 102 -17.05 2.47 17.11
N ALA A 103 -15.83 1.96 17.05
CA ALA A 103 -15.44 0.85 17.91
C ALA A 103 -15.56 1.18 19.40
N VAL A 104 -15.22 2.41 19.79
CA VAL A 104 -15.39 2.90 21.17
C VAL A 104 -16.87 3.03 21.53
N GLU A 105 -17.70 3.60 20.64
CA GLU A 105 -19.15 3.74 20.86
C GLU A 105 -19.87 2.40 20.95
N ASP A 106 -19.51 1.46 20.11
CA ASP A 106 -20.15 0.13 20.03
C ASP A 106 -19.53 -0.89 21.01
N GLY A 107 -18.43 -0.55 21.67
CA GLY A 107 -17.69 -1.47 22.55
C GLY A 107 -17.07 -2.65 21.82
N THR A 108 -16.69 -2.46 20.54
CA THR A 108 -16.10 -3.49 19.67
C THR A 108 -14.62 -3.24 19.41
N GLU A 109 -13.91 -4.24 18.89
CA GLU A 109 -12.54 -4.07 18.42
C GLU A 109 -12.56 -3.49 17.00
N PRO A 110 -11.81 -2.41 16.71
CA PRO A 110 -11.72 -1.87 15.36
C PRO A 110 -10.93 -2.81 14.44
N GLU A 111 -11.26 -2.85 13.15
CA GLU A 111 -10.53 -3.64 12.16
C GLU A 111 -9.03 -3.28 12.09
N ILE A 112 -8.71 -2.00 12.32
CA ILE A 112 -7.35 -1.47 12.37
C ILE A 112 -6.76 -1.52 13.77
N SER A 113 -7.02 -2.57 14.52
CA SER A 113 -6.54 -2.71 15.90
C SER A 113 -5.01 -2.95 15.96
N GLY A 114 -4.43 -2.65 17.13
CA GLY A 114 -3.03 -3.01 17.39
C GLY A 114 -2.78 -4.51 17.28
N ARG A 115 -3.79 -5.34 17.57
CA ARG A 115 -3.72 -6.79 17.44
C ARG A 115 -3.63 -7.20 15.96
N ASP A 116 -4.41 -6.59 15.08
CA ASP A 116 -4.31 -6.84 13.65
C ASP A 116 -2.96 -6.38 13.09
N ASN A 117 -2.45 -5.25 13.58
CA ASN A 117 -1.16 -4.70 13.16
C ASN A 117 0.05 -5.61 13.49
N LEU A 118 -0.08 -6.56 14.42
CA LEU A 118 0.97 -7.55 14.67
C LEU A 118 1.33 -8.35 13.43
N LYS A 119 0.37 -8.60 12.54
CA LYS A 119 0.62 -9.26 11.25
C LYS A 119 1.49 -8.40 10.33
N THR A 120 1.23 -7.10 10.30
CA THR A 120 2.04 -6.15 9.54
C THR A 120 3.46 -6.07 10.09
N MET A 121 3.62 -6.05 11.41
CA MET A 121 4.94 -6.05 12.05
C MET A 121 5.69 -7.35 11.78
N ALA A 122 5.02 -8.49 11.86
CA ALA A 122 5.63 -9.77 11.50
C ALA A 122 6.07 -9.80 10.03
N LEU A 123 5.33 -9.15 9.12
CA LEU A 123 5.75 -9.03 7.73
C LEU A 123 7.04 -8.20 7.59
N VAL A 124 7.16 -7.11 8.32
CA VAL A 124 8.40 -6.30 8.34
C VAL A 124 9.57 -7.15 8.84
N ASP A 125 9.42 -7.84 9.96
CA ASP A 125 10.47 -8.72 10.49
C ASP A 125 10.82 -9.85 9.53
N ALA A 126 9.83 -10.42 8.84
CA ALA A 126 10.03 -11.45 7.83
C ALA A 126 10.85 -10.94 6.64
N THR A 127 10.64 -9.71 6.19
CA THR A 127 11.42 -9.13 5.08
C THR A 127 12.89 -8.96 5.47
N TYR A 128 13.18 -8.46 6.67
CA TYR A 128 14.55 -8.36 7.17
C TYR A 128 15.22 -9.74 7.33
N LEU A 129 14.47 -10.70 7.87
CA LEU A 129 14.99 -12.05 8.04
C LEU A 129 15.26 -12.73 6.69
N SER A 130 14.36 -12.55 5.72
CA SER A 130 14.52 -13.04 4.36
C SER A 130 15.77 -12.47 3.69
N ALA A 131 16.00 -11.16 3.81
CA ALA A 131 17.18 -10.50 3.28
C ALA A 131 18.48 -11.01 3.95
N LYS A 132 18.45 -11.22 5.26
CA LYS A 132 19.59 -11.70 6.04
C LYS A 132 19.94 -13.16 5.73
N GLU A 133 18.94 -14.01 5.59
CA GLU A 133 19.11 -15.46 5.43
C GLU A 133 19.05 -15.93 3.98
N HIS A 134 18.74 -15.02 3.03
CA HIS A 134 18.62 -15.31 1.60
C HIS A 134 17.63 -16.45 1.29
N ARG A 135 16.51 -16.45 1.98
CA ARG A 135 15.43 -17.42 1.81
C ARG A 135 14.04 -16.80 1.93
N ALA A 136 13.03 -17.53 1.47
CA ALA A 136 11.65 -17.22 1.83
C ALA A 136 11.41 -17.47 3.32
N VAL A 137 10.66 -16.59 3.97
CA VAL A 137 10.27 -16.68 5.38
C VAL A 137 8.75 -16.74 5.47
N ALA A 138 8.22 -17.77 6.09
CA ALA A 138 6.79 -17.87 6.35
C ALA A 138 6.40 -16.99 7.56
N LEU A 139 5.30 -16.23 7.46
CA LEU A 139 4.85 -15.40 8.58
C LEU A 139 4.55 -16.22 9.84
N SER A 140 4.17 -17.48 9.69
CA SER A 140 3.97 -18.39 10.82
C SER A 140 5.22 -18.69 11.64
N GLU A 141 6.40 -18.37 11.15
CA GLU A 141 7.65 -18.46 11.92
C GLU A 141 7.77 -17.33 12.96
N LEU A 142 7.03 -16.23 12.77
CA LEU A 142 7.15 -15.00 13.57
C LEU A 142 5.88 -14.65 14.35
N LEU A 143 4.73 -15.20 13.95
CA LEU A 143 3.46 -15.03 14.65
C LEU A 143 3.37 -16.08 15.77
N VAL A 144 3.44 -15.65 17.01
CA VAL A 144 3.28 -16.47 18.21
C VAL A 144 1.83 -16.43 18.68
#